data_bdc6e8832438db5c5437ccee203c6d4c
#
_entry.id   bdc6e8832438db5c5437ccee203c6d4c
#
_cell.length_a   1.000
_cell.length_b   1.000
_cell.length_c   1.000
_cell.angle_alpha   90.00
_cell.angle_beta   90.00
_cell.angle_gamma   90.00
#
_symmetry.space_group_name_H-M   'P 1'
#
loop_
_entity.id
_entity.type
_entity.pdbx_description
1 polymer ?
#
loop_
_entity_poly.entity_id
_entity_poly.type
_entity_poly.pdbx_seq_one_letter_code
_entity_poly.pdbx_strand_id
1 'polypeptide(L)'
;MTRPPIIETRGLSKTFGGLVALDEVALQVEEGSITALIGPNGAGKTTLFNCLTGIYPPTRGRIIFRRPRDSETGPPLKTTLNDLRPDQITALGLARTFQNIRLFNNLTVLENVLIGCHPRMKAGLWGALMRTRRARAEERDMAEFSMLLLEKYGLGAAANDLAKNLPYGDQRRLEIIRALATGPRLLLLDEPAAGLNIAETNALDELIRLIRERENLSILLIEHDMTLVMSVSEKVWVMEYGRLIAAGAPGEIKNDPVVIRAYLGEG
;
A
#
# COMPACT_ATOMS: atom_id res chain seq x y z
N MET A 1 15.69 20.11 -1.75
CA MET A 1 15.80 19.22 -2.93
C MET A 1 14.58 18.33 -2.96
N THR A 2 13.79 18.33 -4.03
CA THR A 2 12.62 17.44 -4.19
C THR A 2 13.12 16.00 -4.33
N ARG A 3 12.57 15.11 -3.51
CA ARG A 3 12.86 13.66 -3.59
C ARG A 3 12.34 13.12 -4.95
N PRO A 4 13.06 12.20 -5.60
CA PRO A 4 12.55 11.60 -6.82
C PRO A 4 11.28 10.80 -6.53
N PRO A 5 10.29 10.77 -7.46
CA PRO A 5 9.10 9.96 -7.25
C PRO A 5 9.42 8.47 -7.34
N ILE A 6 8.91 7.67 -6.39
CA ILE A 6 8.97 6.20 -6.44
C ILE A 6 7.97 5.63 -7.45
N ILE A 7 6.79 6.26 -7.55
CA ILE A 7 5.79 5.95 -8.55
C ILE A 7 5.23 7.22 -9.16
N GLU A 8 5.00 7.20 -10.46
CA GLU A 8 4.34 8.28 -11.18
C GLU A 8 3.35 7.74 -12.21
N THR A 9 2.22 8.41 -12.36
CA THR A 9 1.29 8.18 -13.47
C THR A 9 1.37 9.34 -14.46
N ARG A 10 1.25 9.06 -15.75
CA ARG A 10 1.30 10.05 -16.82
C ARG A 10 0.11 9.89 -17.75
N GLY A 11 -0.85 10.83 -17.67
CA GLY A 11 -2.06 10.83 -18.46
C GLY A 11 -2.86 9.53 -18.30
N LEU A 12 -2.93 8.98 -17.07
CA LEU A 12 -3.54 7.69 -16.80
C LEU A 12 -5.04 7.79 -16.92
N SER A 13 -5.61 7.02 -17.84
CA SER A 13 -7.06 6.97 -18.06
C SER A 13 -7.57 5.53 -18.00
N LYS A 14 -8.77 5.35 -17.42
CA LYS A 14 -9.46 4.06 -17.36
C LYS A 14 -10.93 4.24 -17.67
N THR A 15 -11.39 3.50 -18.68
CA THR A 15 -12.81 3.44 -19.05
C THR A 15 -13.35 2.04 -18.85
N PHE A 16 -14.62 1.95 -18.46
CA PHE A 16 -15.40 0.72 -18.37
C PHE A 16 -16.65 0.89 -19.23
N GLY A 17 -16.64 0.30 -20.44
CA GLY A 17 -17.68 0.60 -21.41
C GLY A 17 -17.75 2.11 -21.72
N GLY A 18 -18.87 2.75 -21.45
CA GLY A 18 -19.06 4.20 -21.62
C GLY A 18 -18.66 5.06 -20.42
N LEU A 19 -18.33 4.46 -19.27
CA LEU A 19 -17.98 5.18 -18.03
C LEU A 19 -16.48 5.48 -17.99
N VAL A 20 -16.11 6.76 -17.90
CA VAL A 20 -14.73 7.20 -17.65
C VAL A 20 -14.51 7.25 -16.14
N ALA A 21 -13.76 6.28 -15.61
CA ALA A 21 -13.47 6.18 -14.18
C ALA A 21 -12.18 6.91 -13.79
N LEU A 22 -11.21 7.04 -14.72
CA LEU A 22 -10.00 7.86 -14.58
C LEU A 22 -9.81 8.63 -15.89
N ASP A 23 -9.48 9.92 -15.77
CA ASP A 23 -9.28 10.80 -16.91
C ASP A 23 -7.98 11.62 -16.72
N GLU A 24 -6.96 11.26 -17.49
CA GLU A 24 -5.63 11.90 -17.57
C GLU A 24 -4.93 12.13 -16.21
N VAL A 25 -5.08 11.19 -15.28
CA VAL A 25 -4.49 11.29 -13.94
C VAL A 25 -2.96 11.31 -13.99
N ALA A 26 -2.36 12.38 -13.44
CA ALA A 26 -0.91 12.58 -13.33
C ALA A 26 -0.51 12.72 -11.86
N LEU A 27 -0.43 11.60 -11.13
CA LEU A 27 -0.08 11.51 -9.71
C LEU A 27 1.39 11.14 -9.54
N GLN A 28 2.02 11.65 -8.48
CA GLN A 28 3.38 11.28 -8.07
C GLN A 28 3.43 11.02 -6.57
N VAL A 29 4.15 9.97 -6.18
CA VAL A 29 4.50 9.67 -4.78
C VAL A 29 6.01 9.78 -4.66
N GLU A 30 6.50 10.62 -3.77
CA GLU A 30 7.93 10.81 -3.53
C GLU A 30 8.50 9.63 -2.74
N GLU A 31 9.76 9.27 -2.99
CA GLU A 31 10.44 8.20 -2.28
C GLU A 31 10.58 8.54 -0.78
N GLY A 32 10.22 7.58 0.09
CA GLY A 32 10.28 7.73 1.54
C GLY A 32 9.28 8.76 2.11
N SER A 33 8.21 9.10 1.39
CA SER A 33 7.14 9.98 1.87
C SER A 33 5.85 9.24 2.16
N ILE A 34 4.99 9.84 2.99
CA ILE A 34 3.58 9.45 3.13
C ILE A 34 2.75 10.43 2.29
N THR A 35 2.11 9.91 1.28
CA THR A 35 1.22 10.66 0.38
C THR A 35 -0.20 10.16 0.55
N ALA A 36 -1.18 11.05 0.74
CA ALA A 36 -2.59 10.69 0.76
C ALA A 36 -3.28 10.97 -0.58
N LEU A 37 -4.28 10.17 -0.90
CA LEU A 37 -5.23 10.40 -1.98
C LEU A 37 -6.63 10.45 -1.37
N ILE A 38 -7.26 11.62 -1.43
CA ILE A 38 -8.60 11.86 -0.89
C ILE A 38 -9.59 12.23 -2.00
N GLY A 39 -10.86 12.26 -1.67
CA GLY A 39 -11.93 12.68 -2.57
C GLY A 39 -13.25 11.98 -2.24
N PRO A 40 -14.38 12.46 -2.76
CA PRO A 40 -15.70 11.89 -2.49
C PRO A 40 -15.83 10.44 -2.98
N ASN A 41 -16.91 9.78 -2.56
CA ASN A 41 -17.22 8.44 -3.06
C ASN A 41 -17.47 8.49 -4.58
N GLY A 42 -16.94 7.50 -5.31
CA GLY A 42 -17.02 7.47 -6.76
C GLY A 42 -16.00 8.35 -7.50
N ALA A 43 -15.10 9.07 -6.78
CA ALA A 43 -14.07 9.91 -7.41
C ALA A 43 -13.02 9.14 -8.25
N GLY A 44 -12.98 7.79 -8.16
CA GLY A 44 -12.03 6.96 -8.92
C GLY A 44 -10.82 6.46 -8.13
N LYS A 45 -10.71 6.75 -6.83
CA LYS A 45 -9.57 6.38 -5.97
C LYS A 45 -9.24 4.88 -6.02
N THR A 46 -10.23 4.03 -5.77
CA THR A 46 -10.06 2.56 -5.82
C THR A 46 -9.71 2.07 -7.23
N THR A 47 -10.24 2.72 -8.27
CA THR A 47 -9.88 2.40 -9.66
C THR A 47 -8.41 2.73 -9.94
N LEU A 48 -7.91 3.86 -9.42
CA LEU A 48 -6.50 4.20 -9.52
C LEU A 48 -5.63 3.14 -8.82
N PHE A 49 -5.95 2.75 -7.58
CA PHE A 49 -5.23 1.69 -6.87
C PHE A 49 -5.26 0.37 -7.63
N ASN A 50 -6.39 0.00 -8.22
CA ASN A 50 -6.51 -1.21 -9.04
C ASN A 50 -5.62 -1.14 -10.29
N CYS A 51 -5.46 0.04 -10.90
CA CYS A 51 -4.52 0.21 -12.00
C CYS A 51 -3.06 0.14 -11.53
N LEU A 52 -2.71 0.78 -10.41
CA LEU A 52 -1.34 0.75 -9.85
C LEU A 52 -0.90 -0.68 -9.48
N THR A 53 -1.84 -1.53 -9.09
CA THR A 53 -1.58 -2.91 -8.65
C THR A 53 -1.80 -3.98 -9.73
N GLY A 54 -2.11 -3.56 -10.98
CA GLY A 54 -2.27 -4.49 -12.11
C GLY A 54 -3.57 -5.31 -12.09
N ILE A 55 -4.53 -4.97 -11.20
CA ILE A 55 -5.87 -5.59 -11.20
C ILE A 55 -6.65 -5.15 -12.45
N TYR A 56 -6.51 -3.88 -12.83
CA TYR A 56 -7.06 -3.35 -14.07
C TYR A 56 -5.93 -2.77 -14.94
N PRO A 57 -5.76 -3.21 -16.18
CA PRO A 57 -4.91 -2.51 -17.12
C PRO A 57 -5.51 -1.13 -17.42
N PRO A 58 -4.72 -0.04 -17.48
CA PRO A 58 -5.20 1.26 -17.88
C PRO A 58 -5.64 1.24 -19.35
N THR A 59 -6.59 2.12 -19.72
CA THR A 59 -7.01 2.28 -21.12
C THR A 59 -6.01 3.14 -21.89
N ARG A 60 -5.44 4.17 -21.23
CA ARG A 60 -4.41 5.07 -21.77
C ARG A 60 -3.45 5.50 -20.68
N GLY A 61 -2.31 6.07 -21.09
CA GLY A 61 -1.30 6.61 -20.18
C GLY A 61 -0.33 5.55 -19.70
N ARG A 62 0.50 5.91 -18.73
CA ARG A 62 1.57 5.04 -18.22
C ARG A 62 1.68 5.13 -16.70
N ILE A 63 2.01 4.00 -16.08
CA ILE A 63 2.37 3.88 -14.68
C ILE A 63 3.86 3.52 -14.64
N ILE A 64 4.67 4.36 -14.04
CA ILE A 64 6.13 4.20 -13.98
C ILE A 64 6.53 4.02 -12.54
N PHE A 65 7.09 2.87 -12.22
CA PHE A 65 7.64 2.54 -10.90
C PHE A 65 9.16 2.59 -10.96
N ARG A 66 9.78 3.20 -9.94
CA ARG A 66 11.23 3.32 -9.83
C ARG A 66 11.74 2.42 -8.73
N ARG A 67 12.79 1.69 -9.01
CA ARG A 67 13.51 0.89 -8.02
C ARG A 67 15.01 1.14 -8.15
N PRO A 68 15.79 1.06 -7.05
CA PRO A 68 17.24 1.07 -7.18
C PRO A 68 17.70 -0.08 -8.06
N ARG A 69 18.89 0.06 -8.60
CA ARG A 69 19.59 -1.08 -9.19
C ARG A 69 20.10 -1.99 -8.08
N ASP A 70 20.27 -3.26 -8.42
CA ASP A 70 20.92 -4.23 -7.53
C ASP A 70 22.42 -3.92 -7.33
N SER A 71 23.00 -3.03 -8.16
CA SER A 71 24.36 -2.47 -8.02
C SER A 71 24.29 -1.01 -7.56
N GLU A 72 25.11 -0.62 -6.59
CA GLU A 72 25.13 0.72 -5.98
C GLU A 72 25.46 1.88 -6.94
N THR A 73 25.86 1.60 -8.17
CA THR A 73 26.25 2.60 -9.16
C THR A 73 25.30 2.67 -10.34
N GLY A 74 24.60 3.81 -10.49
CA GLY A 74 23.77 4.13 -11.65
C GLY A 74 22.38 4.68 -11.29
N PRO A 75 21.68 5.27 -12.27
CA PRO A 75 20.33 5.80 -12.05
C PRO A 75 19.34 4.67 -11.74
N PRO A 76 18.28 4.94 -10.96
CA PRO A 76 17.27 3.95 -10.62
C PRO A 76 16.62 3.35 -11.88
N LEU A 77 16.26 2.06 -11.82
CA LEU A 77 15.55 1.38 -12.89
C LEU A 77 14.11 1.88 -12.94
N LYS A 78 13.66 2.32 -14.12
CA LYS A 78 12.26 2.67 -14.38
C LYS A 78 11.58 1.49 -15.04
N THR A 79 10.49 1.01 -14.44
CA THR A 79 9.66 -0.09 -14.95
C THR A 79 8.25 0.42 -15.21
N THR A 80 7.72 0.17 -16.40
CA THR A 80 6.31 0.43 -16.70
C THR A 80 5.47 -0.73 -16.18
N LEU A 81 4.42 -0.44 -15.42
CA LEU A 81 3.60 -1.45 -14.76
C LEU A 81 2.36 -1.86 -15.55
N ASN A 82 2.02 -1.16 -16.63
CA ASN A 82 0.73 -1.28 -17.34
C ASN A 82 0.29 -2.71 -17.68
N ASP A 83 1.23 -3.54 -18.10
CA ASP A 83 0.96 -4.91 -18.60
C ASP A 83 1.43 -6.00 -17.62
N LEU A 84 1.85 -5.59 -16.43
CA LEU A 84 2.31 -6.53 -15.41
C LEU A 84 1.15 -7.06 -14.57
N ARG A 85 1.23 -8.36 -14.23
CA ARG A 85 0.28 -8.98 -13.31
C ARG A 85 0.56 -8.55 -11.86
N PRO A 86 -0.44 -8.64 -10.96
CA PRO A 86 -0.29 -8.27 -9.55
C PRO A 86 0.89 -8.95 -8.85
N ASP A 87 1.14 -10.23 -9.12
CA ASP A 87 2.27 -10.99 -8.56
C ASP A 87 3.63 -10.41 -8.98
N GLN A 88 3.75 -10.01 -10.25
CA GLN A 88 4.96 -9.37 -10.79
C GLN A 88 5.19 -7.98 -10.18
N ILE A 89 4.11 -7.20 -10.00
CA ILE A 89 4.16 -5.87 -9.38
C ILE A 89 4.57 -6.00 -7.91
N THR A 90 4.04 -6.99 -7.18
CA THR A 90 4.45 -7.27 -5.81
C THR A 90 5.93 -7.65 -5.74
N ALA A 91 6.41 -8.49 -6.65
CA ALA A 91 7.83 -8.85 -6.73
C ALA A 91 8.76 -7.66 -7.03
N LEU A 92 8.25 -6.61 -7.69
CA LEU A 92 8.98 -5.35 -7.89
C LEU A 92 9.06 -4.48 -6.63
N GLY A 93 8.28 -4.81 -5.57
CA GLY A 93 8.27 -4.10 -4.30
C GLY A 93 7.10 -3.14 -4.10
N LEU A 94 5.95 -3.38 -4.74
CA LEU A 94 4.71 -2.66 -4.49
C LEU A 94 3.71 -3.59 -3.80
N ALA A 95 3.38 -3.32 -2.54
CA ALA A 95 2.37 -4.07 -1.79
C ALA A 95 1.12 -3.23 -1.53
N ARG A 96 -0.02 -3.90 -1.33
CA ARG A 96 -1.30 -3.26 -1.02
C ARG A 96 -2.04 -4.02 0.07
N THR A 97 -2.68 -3.27 0.99
CA THR A 97 -3.78 -3.78 1.81
C THR A 97 -5.12 -3.54 1.10
N PHE A 98 -6.18 -4.15 1.58
CA PHE A 98 -7.50 -3.99 0.99
C PHE A 98 -8.45 -3.29 1.98
N GLN A 99 -9.47 -2.61 1.49
CA GLN A 99 -10.48 -1.96 2.31
C GLN A 99 -11.13 -2.97 3.29
N ASN A 100 -11.56 -4.13 2.81
CA ASN A 100 -11.99 -5.23 3.65
C ASN A 100 -10.79 -6.09 4.03
N ILE A 101 -10.61 -6.36 5.32
CA ILE A 101 -9.52 -7.21 5.83
C ILE A 101 -9.55 -8.58 5.14
N ARG A 102 -8.43 -8.95 4.51
CA ARG A 102 -8.26 -10.22 3.80
C ARG A 102 -7.23 -11.11 4.48
N LEU A 103 -7.51 -11.53 5.71
CA LEU A 103 -6.69 -12.50 6.42
C LEU A 103 -7.13 -13.93 6.13
N PHE A 104 -6.20 -14.86 6.30
CA PHE A 104 -6.50 -16.28 6.35
C PHE A 104 -6.99 -16.61 7.76
N ASN A 105 -8.27 -16.49 7.97
CA ASN A 105 -8.94 -16.51 9.27
C ASN A 105 -8.65 -17.76 10.12
N ASN A 106 -8.47 -18.92 9.49
CA ASN A 106 -8.22 -20.20 10.16
C ASN A 106 -6.71 -20.54 10.28
N LEU A 107 -5.83 -19.63 9.85
CA LEU A 107 -4.41 -19.71 10.08
C LEU A 107 -4.03 -18.83 11.28
N THR A 108 -2.89 -19.16 11.90
CA THR A 108 -2.32 -18.36 12.97
C THR A 108 -1.83 -17.01 12.47
N VAL A 109 -1.59 -16.09 13.38
CA VAL A 109 -1.00 -14.78 13.12
C VAL A 109 0.36 -14.95 12.43
N LEU A 110 1.21 -15.85 12.92
CA LEU A 110 2.51 -16.15 12.32
C LEU A 110 2.37 -16.71 10.89
N GLU A 111 1.48 -17.67 10.68
CA GLU A 111 1.24 -18.26 9.35
C GLU A 111 0.75 -17.23 8.33
N ASN A 112 -0.09 -16.26 8.75
CA ASN A 112 -0.50 -15.15 7.89
C ASN A 112 0.71 -14.32 7.42
N VAL A 113 1.66 -14.02 8.29
CA VAL A 113 2.88 -13.26 7.93
C VAL A 113 3.79 -14.10 7.04
N LEU A 114 3.96 -15.39 7.33
CA LEU A 114 4.74 -16.33 6.51
C LEU A 114 4.26 -16.38 5.06
N ILE A 115 2.94 -16.36 4.83
CA ILE A 115 2.39 -16.27 3.46
C ILE A 115 2.87 -14.97 2.77
N GLY A 116 2.97 -13.86 3.50
CA GLY A 116 3.53 -12.61 2.99
C GLY A 116 4.98 -12.72 2.54
N CYS A 117 5.76 -13.64 3.11
CA CYS A 117 7.16 -13.85 2.74
C CYS A 117 7.35 -14.60 1.40
N HIS A 118 6.30 -15.23 0.86
CA HIS A 118 6.38 -16.06 -0.34
C HIS A 118 7.08 -15.39 -1.55
N PRO A 119 6.86 -14.10 -1.86
CA PRO A 119 7.55 -13.43 -2.96
C PRO A 119 9.08 -13.34 -2.78
N ARG A 120 9.59 -13.50 -1.56
CA ARG A 120 11.02 -13.44 -1.22
C ARG A 120 11.70 -14.80 -1.26
N MET A 121 10.92 -15.90 -1.22
CA MET A 121 11.45 -17.26 -1.23
C MET A 121 12.00 -17.62 -2.63
N LYS A 122 13.21 -18.19 -2.63
CA LYS A 122 13.91 -18.62 -3.85
C LYS A 122 13.76 -20.12 -4.11
N ALA A 123 13.42 -20.90 -3.08
CA ALA A 123 13.15 -22.32 -3.23
C ALA A 123 11.85 -22.49 -4.02
N GLY A 124 11.96 -22.89 -5.29
CA GLY A 124 10.80 -23.18 -6.15
C GLY A 124 9.98 -24.36 -5.62
N LEU A 125 8.79 -24.58 -6.20
CA LEU A 125 7.85 -25.67 -5.86
C LEU A 125 8.53 -27.04 -5.70
N TRP A 126 9.51 -27.36 -6.53
CA TRP A 126 10.28 -28.61 -6.46
C TRP A 126 11.17 -28.71 -5.22
N GLY A 127 11.77 -27.57 -4.79
CA GLY A 127 12.57 -27.53 -3.57
C GLY A 127 11.74 -27.75 -2.30
N ALA A 128 10.55 -27.15 -2.27
CA ALA A 128 9.57 -27.31 -1.19
C ALA A 128 9.02 -28.76 -1.15
N LEU A 129 8.64 -29.33 -2.29
CA LEU A 129 8.10 -30.69 -2.40
C LEU A 129 9.13 -31.74 -1.95
N MET A 130 10.41 -31.58 -2.34
CA MET A 130 11.51 -32.51 -2.01
C MET A 130 12.07 -32.26 -0.59
N ARG A 131 11.56 -31.28 0.17
CA ARG A 131 12.02 -30.93 1.52
C ARG A 131 13.55 -30.86 1.62
N THR A 132 14.20 -30.24 0.64
CA THR A 132 15.65 -30.10 0.61
C THR A 132 16.18 -29.39 1.85
N ARG A 133 17.45 -29.63 2.23
CA ARG A 133 18.10 -28.92 3.34
C ARG A 133 18.02 -27.39 3.16
N ARG A 134 18.15 -26.92 1.91
CA ARG A 134 18.06 -25.50 1.55
C ARG A 134 16.65 -24.96 1.75
N ALA A 135 15.59 -25.67 1.33
CA ALA A 135 14.21 -25.25 1.54
C ALA A 135 13.86 -25.15 3.04
N ARG A 136 14.30 -26.13 3.85
CA ARG A 136 14.09 -26.10 5.31
C ARG A 136 14.86 -24.97 6.01
N ALA A 137 16.04 -24.59 5.51
CA ALA A 137 16.77 -23.45 6.06
C ALA A 137 16.01 -22.16 5.72
N GLU A 138 15.58 -21.99 4.45
CA GLU A 138 14.80 -20.83 4.03
C GLU A 138 13.46 -20.70 4.77
N GLU A 139 12.75 -21.81 5.01
CA GLU A 139 11.52 -21.82 5.82
C GLU A 139 11.78 -21.33 7.26
N ARG A 140 12.89 -21.77 7.89
CA ARG A 140 13.27 -21.31 9.24
C ARG A 140 13.61 -19.83 9.26
N ASP A 141 14.40 -19.38 8.29
CA ASP A 141 14.81 -17.97 8.19
C ASP A 141 13.56 -17.08 7.99
N MET A 142 12.58 -17.54 7.21
CA MET A 142 11.32 -16.81 7.01
C MET A 142 10.43 -16.84 8.26
N ALA A 143 10.42 -17.94 9.02
CA ALA A 143 9.68 -18.02 10.28
C ALA A 143 10.28 -17.09 11.34
N GLU A 144 11.60 -17.05 11.47
CA GLU A 144 12.30 -16.13 12.35
C GLU A 144 12.07 -14.68 11.96
N PHE A 145 12.21 -14.36 10.67
CA PHE A 145 11.91 -13.03 10.14
C PHE A 145 10.45 -12.60 10.40
N SER A 146 9.49 -13.52 10.21
CA SER A 146 8.08 -13.26 10.47
C SER A 146 7.82 -13.01 11.95
N MET A 147 8.46 -13.75 12.84
CA MET A 147 8.35 -13.55 14.28
C MET A 147 8.92 -12.19 14.70
N LEU A 148 10.10 -11.83 14.18
CA LEU A 148 10.71 -10.52 14.42
C LEU A 148 9.82 -9.37 13.95
N LEU A 149 9.12 -9.51 12.79
CA LEU A 149 8.15 -8.51 12.33
C LEU A 149 6.97 -8.40 13.29
N LEU A 150 6.42 -9.52 13.75
CA LEU A 150 5.33 -9.52 14.73
C LEU A 150 5.72 -8.86 16.04
N GLU A 151 6.89 -9.17 16.57
CA GLU A 151 7.44 -8.54 17.79
C GLU A 151 7.64 -7.03 17.58
N LYS A 152 8.25 -6.64 16.46
CA LYS A 152 8.53 -5.24 16.10
C LYS A 152 7.27 -4.39 16.05
N TYR A 153 6.14 -4.95 15.61
CA TYR A 153 4.88 -4.26 15.42
C TYR A 153 3.79 -4.69 16.43
N GLY A 154 4.19 -5.31 17.56
CA GLY A 154 3.35 -5.50 18.74
C GLY A 154 2.36 -6.66 18.68
N LEU A 155 2.53 -7.63 17.76
CA LEU A 155 1.72 -8.85 17.69
C LEU A 155 2.47 -10.13 18.05
N GLY A 156 3.70 -10.03 18.59
CA GLY A 156 4.53 -11.21 18.93
C GLY A 156 3.87 -12.16 19.93
N ALA A 157 3.19 -11.63 20.96
CA ALA A 157 2.51 -12.45 21.96
C ALA A 157 1.35 -13.27 21.39
N ALA A 158 0.70 -12.78 20.31
CA ALA A 158 -0.42 -13.43 19.64
C ALA A 158 0.00 -14.33 18.46
N ALA A 159 1.30 -14.57 18.25
CA ALA A 159 1.82 -15.28 17.06
C ALA A 159 1.14 -16.64 16.80
N ASN A 160 0.77 -17.37 17.85
CA ASN A 160 0.13 -18.68 17.77
C ASN A 160 -1.41 -18.63 17.78
N ASP A 161 -2.01 -17.46 17.97
CA ASP A 161 -3.45 -17.31 17.97
C ASP A 161 -3.98 -17.37 16.53
N LEU A 162 -5.22 -17.82 16.36
CA LEU A 162 -5.90 -17.75 15.06
C LEU A 162 -6.22 -16.29 14.71
N ALA A 163 -5.95 -15.90 13.46
CA ALA A 163 -6.18 -14.53 13.02
C ALA A 163 -7.62 -14.02 13.27
N LYS A 164 -8.62 -14.89 13.15
CA LYS A 164 -10.03 -14.55 13.43
C LYS A 164 -10.32 -14.20 14.87
N ASN A 165 -9.46 -14.61 15.81
CA ASN A 165 -9.66 -14.38 17.25
C ASN A 165 -9.07 -13.03 17.71
N LEU A 166 -8.31 -12.35 16.84
CA LEU A 166 -7.78 -11.03 17.14
C LEU A 166 -8.90 -9.97 17.19
N PRO A 167 -8.77 -8.93 18.04
CA PRO A 167 -9.55 -7.70 17.93
C PRO A 167 -9.42 -7.09 16.53
N TYR A 168 -10.44 -6.35 16.08
CA TYR A 168 -10.48 -5.81 14.72
C TYR A 168 -9.27 -4.91 14.38
N GLY A 169 -8.85 -4.04 15.31
CA GLY A 169 -7.64 -3.21 15.15
C GLY A 169 -6.36 -4.04 14.96
N ASP A 170 -6.23 -5.18 15.69
CA ASP A 170 -5.09 -6.07 15.55
C ASP A 170 -5.16 -6.91 14.26
N GLN A 171 -6.36 -7.24 13.77
CA GLN A 171 -6.50 -7.85 12.44
C GLN A 171 -6.02 -6.88 11.35
N ARG A 172 -6.35 -5.59 11.44
CA ARG A 172 -5.87 -4.55 10.51
C ARG A 172 -4.35 -4.42 10.60
N ARG A 173 -3.79 -4.40 11.82
CA ARG A 173 -2.33 -4.40 12.04
C ARG A 173 -1.66 -5.61 11.40
N LEU A 174 -2.21 -6.81 11.59
CA LEU A 174 -1.71 -8.04 10.99
C LEU A 174 -1.72 -7.98 9.45
N GLU A 175 -2.77 -7.44 8.84
CA GLU A 175 -2.84 -7.26 7.39
C GLU A 175 -1.69 -6.37 6.87
N ILE A 176 -1.38 -5.27 7.57
CA ILE A 176 -0.27 -4.39 7.25
C ILE A 176 1.07 -5.12 7.43
N ILE A 177 1.27 -5.85 8.54
CA ILE A 177 2.50 -6.62 8.79
C ILE A 177 2.70 -7.68 7.70
N ARG A 178 1.63 -8.36 7.27
CA ARG A 178 1.70 -9.33 6.16
C ARG A 178 2.11 -8.65 4.85
N ALA A 179 1.62 -7.45 4.57
CA ALA A 179 2.06 -6.69 3.41
C ALA A 179 3.54 -6.28 3.51
N LEU A 180 4.02 -5.90 4.71
CA LEU A 180 5.43 -5.61 4.97
C LEU A 180 6.33 -6.82 4.77
N ALA A 181 5.85 -8.03 5.08
CA ALA A 181 6.61 -9.27 4.92
C ALA A 181 7.00 -9.54 3.45
N THR A 182 6.29 -8.96 2.48
CA THR A 182 6.68 -9.04 1.05
C THR A 182 7.98 -8.27 0.76
N GLY A 183 8.44 -7.39 1.67
CA GLY A 183 9.60 -6.51 1.47
C GLY A 183 9.31 -5.34 0.51
N PRO A 184 8.22 -4.60 0.69
CA PRO A 184 7.83 -3.56 -0.25
C PRO A 184 8.75 -2.34 -0.14
N ARG A 185 8.73 -1.52 -1.18
CA ARG A 185 9.29 -0.16 -1.25
C ARG A 185 8.20 0.90 -1.27
N LEU A 186 7.03 0.51 -1.78
CA LEU A 186 5.82 1.29 -1.77
C LEU A 186 4.69 0.44 -1.21
N LEU A 187 4.07 0.93 -0.14
CA LEU A 187 2.90 0.33 0.48
C LEU A 187 1.67 1.17 0.15
N LEU A 188 0.67 0.53 -0.46
CA LEU A 188 -0.63 1.12 -0.70
C LEU A 188 -1.59 0.71 0.41
N LEU A 189 -2.13 1.67 1.14
CA LEU A 189 -3.12 1.47 2.20
C LEU A 189 -4.48 1.98 1.71
N ASP A 190 -5.46 1.07 1.63
CA ASP A 190 -6.79 1.36 1.11
C ASP A 190 -7.80 1.44 2.28
N GLU A 191 -8.15 2.67 2.69
CA GLU A 191 -9.02 2.98 3.81
C GLU A 191 -8.69 2.18 5.09
N PRO A 192 -7.44 2.27 5.59
CA PRO A 192 -6.99 1.43 6.70
C PRO A 192 -7.68 1.77 8.03
N ALA A 193 -8.26 2.96 8.19
CA ALA A 193 -9.00 3.35 9.40
C ALA A 193 -10.49 2.95 9.37
N ALA A 194 -10.98 2.39 8.24
CA ALA A 194 -12.39 2.01 8.14
C ALA A 194 -12.81 1.02 9.23
N GLY A 195 -13.82 1.39 10.02
CA GLY A 195 -14.36 0.57 11.10
C GLY A 195 -13.58 0.58 12.42
N LEU A 196 -12.48 1.34 12.51
CA LEU A 196 -11.73 1.54 13.75
C LEU A 196 -12.39 2.60 14.64
N ASN A 197 -12.26 2.41 15.95
CA ASN A 197 -12.58 3.46 16.93
C ASN A 197 -11.42 4.48 17.05
N ILE A 198 -11.62 5.57 17.79
CA ILE A 198 -10.63 6.66 17.92
C ILE A 198 -9.29 6.15 18.47
N ALA A 199 -9.29 5.27 19.47
CA ALA A 199 -8.06 4.74 20.05
C ALA A 199 -7.30 3.85 19.05
N GLU A 200 -8.02 3.01 18.30
CA GLU A 200 -7.45 2.17 17.24
C GLU A 200 -6.92 3.01 16.06
N THR A 201 -7.61 4.11 15.70
CA THR A 201 -7.15 5.04 14.67
C THR A 201 -5.85 5.73 15.09
N ASN A 202 -5.74 6.17 16.34
CA ASN A 202 -4.49 6.74 16.87
C ASN A 202 -3.33 5.72 16.86
N ALA A 203 -3.62 4.47 17.25
CA ALA A 203 -2.62 3.41 17.20
C ALA A 203 -2.20 3.07 15.75
N LEU A 204 -3.11 3.21 14.78
CA LEU A 204 -2.81 3.06 13.36
C LEU A 204 -1.95 4.22 12.84
N ASP A 205 -2.22 5.48 13.26
CA ASP A 205 -1.38 6.64 12.94
C ASP A 205 0.07 6.39 13.37
N GLU A 206 0.26 6.03 14.65
CA GLU A 206 1.59 5.69 15.19
C GLU A 206 2.26 4.56 14.41
N LEU A 207 1.51 3.52 14.06
CA LEU A 207 2.01 2.39 13.26
C LEU A 207 2.49 2.84 11.88
N ILE A 208 1.71 3.64 11.15
CA ILE A 208 2.04 4.14 9.82
C ILE A 208 3.33 4.97 9.86
N ARG A 209 3.47 5.88 10.84
CA ARG A 209 4.68 6.70 11.03
C ARG A 209 5.90 5.81 11.35
N LEU A 210 5.73 4.86 12.27
CA LEU A 210 6.77 3.94 12.67
C LEU A 210 7.28 3.08 11.49
N ILE A 211 6.37 2.56 10.68
CA ILE A 211 6.71 1.80 9.47
C ILE A 211 7.50 2.66 8.49
N ARG A 212 7.02 3.87 8.20
CA ARG A 212 7.69 4.80 7.28
C ARG A 212 9.12 5.09 7.74
N GLU A 213 9.32 5.36 9.02
CA GLU A 213 10.61 5.72 9.58
C GLU A 213 11.59 4.53 9.63
N ARG A 214 11.12 3.38 10.13
CA ARG A 214 11.98 2.21 10.34
C ARG A 214 12.32 1.42 9.09
N GLU A 215 11.38 1.38 8.13
CA GLU A 215 11.56 0.64 6.88
C GLU A 215 12.04 1.53 5.73
N ASN A 216 12.17 2.85 5.93
CA ASN A 216 12.41 3.84 4.87
C ASN A 216 11.44 3.64 3.68
N LEU A 217 10.18 3.42 4.01
CA LEU A 217 9.12 3.01 3.10
C LEU A 217 8.35 4.21 2.57
N SER A 218 8.01 4.19 1.31
CA SER A 218 7.04 5.13 0.74
C SER A 218 5.63 4.58 0.96
N ILE A 219 4.67 5.45 1.31
CA ILE A 219 3.28 5.04 1.57
C ILE A 219 2.36 5.90 0.72
N LEU A 220 1.42 5.26 0.02
CA LEU A 220 0.28 5.92 -0.62
C LEU A 220 -1.00 5.44 0.08
N LEU A 221 -1.70 6.39 0.67
CA LEU A 221 -2.85 6.17 1.53
C LEU A 221 -4.12 6.67 0.85
N ILE A 222 -5.15 5.84 0.67
CA ILE A 222 -6.52 6.32 0.43
C ILE A 222 -7.22 6.40 1.77
N GLU A 223 -7.78 7.55 2.09
CA GLU A 223 -8.55 7.77 3.31
C GLU A 223 -9.64 8.82 3.12
N HIS A 224 -10.66 8.73 3.96
CA HIS A 224 -11.70 9.74 4.11
C HIS A 224 -11.72 10.36 5.52
N ASP A 225 -11.00 9.76 6.48
CA ASP A 225 -10.74 10.38 7.79
C ASP A 225 -9.68 11.46 7.65
N MET A 226 -10.16 12.71 7.61
CA MET A 226 -9.29 13.89 7.48
C MET A 226 -8.34 14.05 8.67
N THR A 227 -8.68 13.54 9.86
CA THR A 227 -7.81 13.60 11.03
C THR A 227 -6.55 12.77 10.79
N LEU A 228 -6.72 11.52 10.35
CA LEU A 228 -5.62 10.65 10.01
C LEU A 228 -4.81 11.22 8.83
N VAL A 229 -5.48 11.67 7.76
CA VAL A 229 -4.79 12.26 6.59
C VAL A 229 -3.91 13.43 6.99
N MET A 230 -4.44 14.37 7.78
CA MET A 230 -3.71 15.58 8.20
C MET A 230 -2.57 15.27 9.18
N SER A 231 -2.68 14.17 9.95
CA SER A 231 -1.66 13.80 10.93
C SER A 231 -0.46 13.12 10.29
N VAL A 232 -0.67 12.19 9.32
CA VAL A 232 0.41 11.33 8.80
C VAL A 232 1.02 11.82 7.48
N SER A 233 0.27 12.56 6.64
CA SER A 233 0.67 12.82 5.26
C SER A 233 1.62 14.01 5.12
N GLU A 234 2.60 13.89 4.23
CA GLU A 234 3.47 15.00 3.80
C GLU A 234 2.87 15.72 2.58
N LYS A 235 2.09 15.00 1.77
CA LYS A 235 1.42 15.51 0.57
C LYS A 235 0.06 14.88 0.42
N VAL A 236 -0.92 15.66 -0.05
CA VAL A 236 -2.28 15.20 -0.32
C VAL A 236 -2.63 15.49 -1.77
N TRP A 237 -3.15 14.50 -2.46
CA TRP A 237 -3.80 14.61 -3.76
C TRP A 237 -5.31 14.52 -3.58
N VAL A 238 -6.05 15.38 -4.25
CA VAL A 238 -7.52 15.38 -4.22
C VAL A 238 -8.05 14.97 -5.57
N MET A 239 -8.94 13.98 -5.56
CA MET A 239 -9.56 13.44 -6.76
C MET A 239 -11.06 13.64 -6.75
N GLU A 240 -11.62 14.05 -7.90
CA GLU A 240 -13.05 14.17 -8.15
C GLU A 240 -13.37 13.77 -9.59
N TYR A 241 -14.45 13.03 -9.81
CA TYR A 241 -14.90 12.56 -11.14
C TYR A 241 -13.77 12.00 -12.02
N GLY A 242 -12.88 11.22 -11.46
CA GLY A 242 -11.76 10.59 -12.18
C GLY A 242 -10.58 11.49 -12.47
N ARG A 243 -10.57 12.74 -12.01
CA ARG A 243 -9.50 13.73 -12.24
C ARG A 243 -8.86 14.19 -10.94
N LEU A 244 -7.62 14.64 -11.01
CA LEU A 244 -6.98 15.33 -9.90
C LEU A 244 -7.36 16.81 -9.94
N ILE A 245 -7.96 17.32 -8.86
CA ILE A 245 -8.45 18.72 -8.79
C ILE A 245 -7.55 19.61 -7.94
N ALA A 246 -6.78 19.02 -6.99
CA ALA A 246 -5.85 19.76 -6.16
C ALA A 246 -4.70 18.85 -5.68
N ALA A 247 -3.56 19.47 -5.33
CA ALA A 247 -2.45 18.81 -4.67
C ALA A 247 -1.65 19.82 -3.84
N GLY A 248 -1.26 19.43 -2.62
CA GLY A 248 -0.50 20.31 -1.74
C GLY A 248 -0.17 19.66 -0.41
N ALA A 249 0.38 20.46 0.51
CA ALA A 249 0.54 20.05 1.90
C ALA A 249 -0.83 19.93 2.58
N PRO A 250 -0.99 19.07 3.62
CA PRO A 250 -2.26 18.87 4.30
C PRO A 250 -2.95 20.17 4.73
N GLY A 251 -2.18 21.12 5.30
CA GLY A 251 -2.71 22.42 5.74
C GLY A 251 -3.22 23.31 4.59
N GLU A 252 -2.65 23.20 3.40
CA GLU A 252 -3.10 23.91 2.19
C GLU A 252 -4.42 23.31 1.69
N ILE A 253 -4.47 21.98 1.58
CA ILE A 253 -5.64 21.24 1.09
C ILE A 253 -6.87 21.44 1.98
N LYS A 254 -6.68 21.50 3.30
CA LYS A 254 -7.79 21.74 4.26
C LYS A 254 -8.54 23.04 3.98
N ASN A 255 -7.85 24.06 3.49
CA ASN A 255 -8.39 25.40 3.29
C ASN A 255 -8.64 25.72 1.81
N ASP A 256 -8.42 24.76 0.88
CA ASP A 256 -8.62 24.99 -0.54
C ASP A 256 -10.11 25.06 -0.88
N PRO A 257 -10.59 26.18 -1.46
CA PRO A 257 -12.00 26.34 -1.81
C PRO A 257 -12.51 25.31 -2.86
N VAL A 258 -11.64 24.81 -3.72
CA VAL A 258 -11.98 23.77 -4.69
C VAL A 258 -12.26 22.46 -3.98
N VAL A 259 -11.40 22.10 -3.01
CA VAL A 259 -11.54 20.90 -2.21
C VAL A 259 -12.79 20.97 -1.33
N ILE A 260 -13.02 22.11 -0.65
CA ILE A 260 -14.21 22.30 0.18
C ILE A 260 -15.49 22.11 -0.63
N ARG A 261 -15.58 22.68 -1.83
CA ARG A 261 -16.73 22.51 -2.73
C ARG A 261 -16.94 21.05 -3.16
N ALA A 262 -15.88 20.33 -3.49
CA ALA A 262 -15.94 18.92 -3.89
C ALA A 262 -16.54 18.02 -2.80
N TYR A 263 -16.35 18.37 -1.52
CA TYR A 263 -16.89 17.60 -0.38
C TYR A 263 -18.29 18.07 0.05
N LEU A 264 -18.61 19.36 -0.10
CA LEU A 264 -19.92 19.90 0.28
C LEU A 264 -20.99 19.68 -0.82
N GLY A 265 -20.59 19.36 -2.04
CA GLY A 265 -21.44 19.34 -3.21
C GLY A 265 -21.76 20.77 -3.71
N GLU A 266 -22.00 20.92 -5.00
CA GLU A 266 -22.66 22.12 -5.52
C GLU A 266 -24.11 22.07 -5.05
N GLY A 267 -24.50 22.99 -4.13
CA GLY A 267 -25.87 23.23 -3.72
C GLY A 267 -26.70 23.81 -4.86
#